data_489c432c0a917b2a4d82a06656e2e703
#
_entry.id   489c432c0a917b2a4d82a06656e2e703
#
_cell.length_a   1.000
_cell.length_b   1.000
_cell.length_c   1.000
_cell.angle_alpha   90.00
_cell.angle_beta   90.00
_cell.angle_gamma   90.00
#
_symmetry.space_group_name_H-M   'P 1'
#
loop_
_entity.id
_entity.type
_entity.pdbx_description
1 polymer ?
#
loop_
_entity_poly.entity_id
_entity_poly.type
_entity_poly.pdbx_seq_one_letter_code
_entity_poly.pdbx_strand_id
1 'polypeptide(L)'
;HEGNILMGTVDGDIVKYSPDGKLIGYLAPSGKWQTAKTTFAYHIYSLYEDKKNRLWIGTKGEGLYCVADGRVVNLRHDETNAYTMNSNELYDVKEDTHGRLLIATFLGGLNISTQSIYSCGDIEKLRFLHCNNQLKGYVGDVFNKVRRIEVLPNGTVILSTTQGLITYRDSYTYPDRIRFYVSRHTADENSLYTSEVMQTKVAPDGKLYVATLGGGLQCADAGNLLHDDLRFKPVEDKDGNAVTQIYSNGTIQGLLTDNQGDLWVIGESRIACIGKSGLKEYGADEIGGVNISEGMPSHSAKTDRIVIPTEGGAISFLPKRMDRSSYAPNIVFTSIRYMDRDNEQPILNTPKLNVDVDHRSFTLFFSALDYSSHSSVSAESENCGIRYAYRVDDEKWVYVHPGSNSASFNHFPAGTHTVSVRSTNGDGVWIDNERQLVIHAEPTFAESWWGRVLITVFVLTIVYFGIRTYMKRRAEQITEEATEKADAGKVRYMLRKPEIVDEDKEFMNKLLAYIEEHIGDVNLKVDDMAVALSMGRSTFYSRLKQIADMSPNDFLRHIRMKRAEDLVEESTMTFSQIAYAVGFADPKYFGKCFKKHTGMSPSEYRKSLQGEESHEVDEVESE
;
A
#
# COMPACT_ATOMS: atom_id res chain seq x y z
N HIS A 1 -34.88 -2.73 -15.32
CA HIS A 1 -35.23 -3.72 -16.36
C HIS A 1 -35.41 -3.11 -17.76
N GLU A 2 -35.74 -1.81 -17.89
CA GLU A 2 -35.90 -1.11 -19.17
C GLU A 2 -34.61 -0.58 -19.78
N GLY A 3 -33.49 -0.68 -19.07
CA GLY A 3 -32.20 -0.14 -19.46
C GLY A 3 -32.02 1.35 -19.16
N ASN A 4 -32.97 1.97 -18.48
CA ASN A 4 -32.87 3.34 -18.01
C ASN A 4 -31.87 3.46 -16.87
N ILE A 5 -31.28 4.64 -16.70
CA ILE A 5 -30.34 4.96 -15.63
C ILE A 5 -31.14 5.66 -14.52
N LEU A 6 -31.08 5.11 -13.31
CA LEU A 6 -31.61 5.73 -12.10
C LEU A 6 -30.47 6.29 -11.26
N MET A 7 -30.58 7.52 -10.82
CA MET A 7 -29.59 8.19 -9.98
C MET A 7 -30.27 8.76 -8.76
N GLY A 8 -29.75 8.40 -7.58
CA GLY A 8 -30.08 9.06 -6.32
C GLY A 8 -29.03 10.13 -6.02
N THR A 9 -29.44 11.27 -5.52
CA THR A 9 -28.54 12.38 -5.20
C THR A 9 -28.45 12.60 -3.69
N VAL A 10 -27.41 13.29 -3.28
CA VAL A 10 -27.24 13.76 -1.88
C VAL A 10 -28.34 14.75 -1.51
N ASP A 11 -28.84 15.53 -2.47
CA ASP A 11 -29.97 16.46 -2.25
C ASP A 11 -31.33 15.74 -2.12
N GLY A 12 -31.33 14.41 -2.31
CA GLY A 12 -32.52 13.59 -2.13
C GLY A 12 -33.39 13.45 -3.39
N ASP A 13 -32.90 13.87 -4.54
CA ASP A 13 -33.60 13.66 -5.81
C ASP A 13 -33.37 12.24 -6.31
N ILE A 14 -34.35 11.65 -6.95
CA ILE A 14 -34.22 10.42 -7.73
C ILE A 14 -34.54 10.74 -9.17
N VAL A 15 -33.52 10.64 -10.01
CA VAL A 15 -33.59 11.07 -11.41
C VAL A 15 -33.53 9.86 -12.33
N LYS A 16 -34.37 9.86 -13.36
CA LYS A 16 -34.41 8.81 -14.39
C LYS A 16 -33.92 9.39 -15.73
N TYR A 17 -32.93 8.72 -16.31
CA TYR A 17 -32.44 9.00 -17.64
C TYR A 17 -32.66 7.80 -18.57
N SER A 18 -32.81 8.06 -19.85
CA SER A 18 -32.79 7.03 -20.88
C SER A 18 -31.36 6.46 -21.05
N PRO A 19 -31.19 5.33 -21.74
CA PRO A 19 -29.87 4.74 -21.97
C PRO A 19 -28.91 5.64 -22.75
N ASP A 20 -29.41 6.59 -23.53
CA ASP A 20 -28.64 7.60 -24.28
C ASP A 20 -28.40 8.90 -23.48
N GLY A 21 -28.76 8.91 -22.18
CA GLY A 21 -28.48 10.04 -21.27
C GLY A 21 -29.51 11.16 -21.29
N LYS A 22 -30.67 10.99 -21.97
CA LYS A 22 -31.73 12.00 -21.98
C LYS A 22 -32.55 11.94 -20.69
N LEU A 23 -32.76 13.07 -20.05
CA LEU A 23 -33.60 13.18 -18.86
C LEU A 23 -35.05 12.76 -19.18
N ILE A 24 -35.56 11.80 -18.41
CA ILE A 24 -36.98 11.35 -18.49
C ILE A 24 -37.80 12.03 -17.40
N GLY A 25 -37.29 12.13 -16.18
CA GLY A 25 -38.02 12.79 -15.09
C GLY A 25 -37.48 12.49 -13.69
N TYR A 26 -38.19 12.97 -12.71
CA TYR A 26 -37.89 12.85 -11.29
C TYR A 26 -38.97 12.02 -10.59
N LEU A 27 -38.58 11.21 -9.63
CA LEU A 27 -39.52 10.47 -8.77
C LEU A 27 -40.05 11.39 -7.68
N ALA A 28 -41.35 11.61 -7.66
CA ALA A 28 -41.98 12.40 -6.61
C ALA A 28 -42.23 11.57 -5.32
N PRO A 29 -42.35 12.20 -4.14
CA PRO A 29 -42.72 11.51 -2.89
C PRO A 29 -44.02 10.71 -2.98
N SER A 30 -44.90 11.03 -3.94
CA SER A 30 -46.10 10.25 -4.25
C SER A 30 -45.83 8.91 -4.94
N GLY A 31 -44.59 8.59 -5.28
CA GLY A 31 -44.20 7.39 -6.05
C GLY A 31 -44.45 7.50 -7.55
N LYS A 32 -44.78 8.68 -8.07
CA LYS A 32 -45.01 8.91 -9.50
C LYS A 32 -43.84 9.67 -10.14
N TRP A 33 -43.52 9.32 -11.38
CA TRP A 33 -42.55 10.04 -12.19
C TRP A 33 -43.16 11.34 -12.76
N GLN A 34 -42.39 12.43 -12.70
CA GLN A 34 -42.81 13.73 -13.22
C GLN A 34 -41.60 14.46 -13.85
N THR A 35 -41.89 15.43 -14.72
CA THR A 35 -40.84 16.20 -15.43
C THR A 35 -40.24 17.32 -14.57
N ALA A 36 -41.03 17.87 -13.65
CA ALA A 36 -40.56 18.90 -12.74
C ALA A 36 -39.62 18.31 -11.68
N LYS A 37 -38.50 19.01 -11.41
CA LYS A 37 -37.55 18.61 -10.34
C LYS A 37 -38.29 18.55 -9.01
N THR A 38 -38.06 17.49 -8.27
CA THR A 38 -38.66 17.27 -6.95
C THR A 38 -37.74 16.38 -6.11
N THR A 39 -37.59 16.71 -4.84
CA THR A 39 -36.89 15.92 -3.86
C THR A 39 -37.78 14.80 -3.37
N PHE A 40 -37.27 13.57 -3.37
CA PHE A 40 -38.01 12.39 -2.92
C PHE A 40 -37.89 12.19 -1.40
N ALA A 41 -36.62 12.20 -0.89
CA ALA A 41 -36.31 11.96 0.51
C ALA A 41 -34.95 12.63 0.85
N TYR A 42 -34.54 12.58 2.11
CA TYR A 42 -33.23 13.14 2.49
C TYR A 42 -32.11 12.16 2.17
N HIS A 43 -31.08 12.58 1.43
CA HIS A 43 -29.88 11.82 1.06
C HIS A 43 -30.16 10.37 0.60
N ILE A 44 -30.14 10.15 -0.71
CA ILE A 44 -30.28 8.82 -1.31
C ILE A 44 -28.92 8.14 -1.39
N TYR A 45 -28.74 7.02 -0.68
CA TYR A 45 -27.49 6.26 -0.69
C TYR A 45 -27.54 5.01 -1.55
N SER A 46 -28.70 4.39 -1.69
CA SER A 46 -28.83 3.11 -2.38
C SER A 46 -30.13 3.03 -3.16
N LEU A 47 -30.06 2.51 -4.37
CA LEU A 47 -31.19 2.20 -5.22
C LEU A 47 -31.07 0.74 -5.65
N TYR A 48 -32.16 -0.04 -5.46
CA TYR A 48 -32.23 -1.43 -5.88
C TYR A 48 -33.58 -1.70 -6.52
N GLU A 49 -33.61 -2.17 -7.78
CA GLU A 49 -34.81 -2.60 -8.48
C GLU A 49 -34.94 -4.12 -8.40
N ASP A 50 -36.02 -4.63 -7.81
CA ASP A 50 -36.29 -6.05 -7.67
C ASP A 50 -36.95 -6.68 -8.92
N LYS A 51 -37.10 -8.01 -8.93
CA LYS A 51 -37.67 -8.77 -10.06
C LYS A 51 -39.16 -8.44 -10.36
N LYS A 52 -39.87 -7.75 -9.43
CA LYS A 52 -41.23 -7.23 -9.63
C LYS A 52 -41.27 -5.75 -10.00
N ASN A 53 -40.11 -5.18 -10.42
CA ASN A 53 -39.95 -3.76 -10.74
C ASN A 53 -40.29 -2.81 -9.58
N ARG A 54 -40.16 -3.27 -8.33
CA ARG A 54 -40.28 -2.39 -7.18
C ARG A 54 -38.94 -1.73 -6.93
N LEU A 55 -38.97 -0.43 -6.70
CA LEU A 55 -37.74 0.34 -6.41
C LEU A 55 -37.58 0.45 -4.89
N TRP A 56 -36.50 -0.14 -4.38
CA TRP A 56 -36.06 -0.02 -3.00
C TRP A 56 -35.04 1.09 -2.88
N ILE A 57 -35.26 2.02 -1.94
CA ILE A 57 -34.50 3.25 -1.81
C ILE A 57 -33.97 3.34 -0.38
N GLY A 58 -32.68 3.20 -0.22
CA GLY A 58 -31.97 3.37 1.05
C GLY A 58 -31.58 4.83 1.26
N THR A 59 -31.90 5.39 2.43
CA THR A 59 -31.65 6.78 2.77
C THR A 59 -30.76 6.93 3.98
N LYS A 60 -30.19 8.12 4.17
CA LYS A 60 -29.43 8.49 5.36
C LYS A 60 -30.36 9.09 6.42
N GLY A 61 -30.93 8.22 7.26
CA GLY A 61 -31.72 8.64 8.43
C GLY A 61 -33.24 8.56 8.27
N GLU A 62 -33.77 8.36 7.06
CA GLU A 62 -35.23 8.20 6.86
C GLU A 62 -35.66 6.75 6.66
N GLY A 63 -34.75 5.79 6.72
CA GLY A 63 -35.02 4.37 6.58
C GLY A 63 -35.10 3.90 5.13
N LEU A 64 -35.86 2.84 4.88
CA LEU A 64 -36.00 2.16 3.60
C LEU A 64 -37.38 2.45 2.97
N TYR A 65 -37.36 3.04 1.79
CA TYR A 65 -38.57 3.18 0.99
C TYR A 65 -38.71 2.04 -0.03
N CYS A 66 -39.94 1.62 -0.26
CA CYS A 66 -40.32 0.74 -1.36
C CYS A 66 -41.37 1.45 -2.21
N VAL A 67 -41.09 1.65 -3.49
CA VAL A 67 -41.98 2.28 -4.45
C VAL A 67 -42.43 1.24 -5.46
N ALA A 68 -43.76 1.06 -5.56
CA ALA A 68 -44.38 0.11 -6.48
C ALA A 68 -45.75 0.66 -6.94
N ASP A 69 -46.00 0.68 -8.24
CA ASP A 69 -47.29 1.06 -8.83
C ASP A 69 -47.88 2.39 -8.29
N GLY A 70 -47.00 3.37 -8.04
CA GLY A 70 -47.37 4.67 -7.49
C GLY A 70 -47.75 4.66 -5.99
N ARG A 71 -47.49 3.57 -5.29
CA ARG A 71 -47.56 3.47 -3.83
C ARG A 71 -46.16 3.55 -3.25
N VAL A 72 -46.00 4.28 -2.16
CA VAL A 72 -44.77 4.42 -1.40
C VAL A 72 -44.96 3.86 -0.01
N VAL A 73 -44.13 2.92 0.39
CA VAL A 73 -44.04 2.37 1.74
C VAL A 73 -42.72 2.79 2.34
N ASN A 74 -42.73 3.29 3.58
CA ASN A 74 -41.49 3.61 4.31
C ASN A 74 -41.34 2.68 5.51
N LEU A 75 -40.27 1.88 5.51
CA LEU A 75 -39.88 1.03 6.63
C LEU A 75 -38.80 1.75 7.45
N ARG A 76 -39.07 1.90 8.75
CA ARG A 76 -38.17 2.61 9.67
C ARG A 76 -37.83 1.77 10.88
N HIS A 77 -36.73 2.12 11.52
CA HIS A 77 -36.39 1.64 12.85
C HIS A 77 -37.42 2.13 13.87
N ASP A 78 -37.89 1.22 14.70
CA ASP A 78 -38.79 1.47 15.82
C ASP A 78 -38.22 0.76 17.05
N GLU A 79 -37.82 1.52 18.06
CA GLU A 79 -37.24 1.02 19.30
C GLU A 79 -38.19 0.08 20.07
N THR A 80 -39.48 0.23 19.87
CA THR A 80 -40.51 -0.60 20.53
C THR A 80 -40.72 -1.95 19.86
N ASN A 81 -40.23 -2.12 18.62
CA ASN A 81 -40.41 -3.33 17.83
C ASN A 81 -39.06 -3.96 17.45
N ALA A 82 -38.64 -4.98 18.16
CA ALA A 82 -37.37 -5.66 17.96
C ALA A 82 -37.17 -6.28 16.56
N TYR A 83 -38.18 -6.30 15.70
CA TYR A 83 -38.10 -6.87 14.36
C TYR A 83 -38.17 -5.83 13.23
N THR A 84 -38.12 -4.55 13.54
CA THR A 84 -37.81 -3.52 12.54
C THR A 84 -36.30 -3.53 12.23
N MET A 85 -35.88 -2.76 11.24
CA MET A 85 -34.44 -2.53 11.04
C MET A 85 -33.83 -1.89 12.30
N ASN A 86 -32.56 -2.14 12.58
CA ASN A 86 -31.91 -1.58 13.76
C ASN A 86 -31.20 -0.21 13.52
N SER A 87 -31.38 0.36 12.33
CA SER A 87 -30.93 1.71 11.97
C SER A 87 -31.73 2.25 10.81
N ASN A 88 -31.89 3.59 10.74
CA ASN A 88 -32.45 4.30 9.61
C ASN A 88 -31.42 4.82 8.61
N GLU A 89 -30.14 4.64 8.90
CA GLU A 89 -29.04 5.04 8.00
C GLU A 89 -28.60 3.84 7.16
N LEU A 90 -29.02 3.80 5.89
CA LEU A 90 -28.81 2.68 4.99
C LEU A 90 -27.77 3.01 3.93
N TYR A 91 -26.76 2.15 3.82
CA TYR A 91 -25.71 2.30 2.82
C TYR A 91 -25.93 1.47 1.56
N ASP A 92 -26.45 0.25 1.69
CA ASP A 92 -26.67 -0.64 0.54
C ASP A 92 -27.87 -1.55 0.79
N VAL A 93 -28.56 -1.90 -0.30
CA VAL A 93 -29.69 -2.82 -0.30
C VAL A 93 -29.51 -3.83 -1.43
N LYS A 94 -29.54 -5.11 -1.10
CA LYS A 94 -29.43 -6.23 -2.04
C LYS A 94 -30.48 -7.29 -1.74
N GLU A 95 -30.63 -8.22 -2.67
CA GLU A 95 -31.45 -9.42 -2.51
C GLU A 95 -30.53 -10.64 -2.46
N ASP A 96 -30.77 -11.55 -1.51
CA ASP A 96 -30.07 -12.83 -1.47
C ASP A 96 -30.69 -13.84 -2.46
N THR A 97 -30.09 -15.03 -2.58
CA THR A 97 -30.58 -16.06 -3.53
C THR A 97 -31.95 -16.62 -3.17
N HIS A 98 -32.42 -16.37 -1.96
CA HIS A 98 -33.76 -16.78 -1.46
C HIS A 98 -34.81 -15.67 -1.58
N GLY A 99 -34.46 -14.52 -2.15
CA GLY A 99 -35.36 -13.37 -2.31
C GLY A 99 -35.57 -12.56 -1.03
N ARG A 100 -34.71 -12.66 -0.05
CA ARG A 100 -34.72 -11.83 1.16
C ARG A 100 -33.90 -10.57 0.96
N LEU A 101 -34.34 -9.45 1.51
CA LEU A 101 -33.56 -8.22 1.53
C LEU A 101 -32.41 -8.32 2.53
N LEU A 102 -31.24 -7.94 2.07
CA LEU A 102 -30.05 -7.67 2.85
C LEU A 102 -29.86 -6.15 2.87
N ILE A 103 -29.75 -5.59 4.06
CA ILE A 103 -29.60 -4.15 4.23
C ILE A 103 -28.33 -3.87 5.02
N ALA A 104 -27.44 -3.12 4.41
CA ALA A 104 -26.23 -2.58 5.02
C ALA A 104 -26.56 -1.26 5.72
N THR A 105 -26.26 -1.14 7.00
CA THR A 105 -26.57 0.06 7.78
C THR A 105 -25.31 0.66 8.42
N PHE A 106 -25.40 1.94 8.73
CA PHE A 106 -24.47 2.65 9.59
C PHE A 106 -24.92 2.51 11.05
N LEU A 107 -24.02 2.06 11.90
CA LEU A 107 -24.23 1.77 13.33
C LEU A 107 -25.18 0.60 13.66
N GLY A 108 -25.79 -0.04 12.66
CA GLY A 108 -26.66 -1.20 12.86
C GLY A 108 -26.14 -2.50 12.26
N GLY A 109 -25.13 -2.42 11.42
CA GLY A 109 -24.55 -3.60 10.75
C GLY A 109 -25.47 -4.18 9.69
N LEU A 110 -25.59 -5.51 9.65
CA LEU A 110 -26.40 -6.26 8.70
C LEU A 110 -27.82 -6.47 9.22
N ASN A 111 -28.81 -6.19 8.36
CA ASN A 111 -30.21 -6.58 8.57
C ASN A 111 -30.66 -7.51 7.44
N ILE A 112 -31.37 -8.58 7.75
CA ILE A 112 -31.87 -9.58 6.80
C ILE A 112 -33.40 -9.69 6.96
N SER A 113 -34.17 -9.56 5.88
CA SER A 113 -35.62 -9.80 6.00
C SER A 113 -35.91 -11.25 6.39
N THR A 114 -36.88 -11.47 7.27
CA THR A 114 -37.24 -12.81 7.79
C THR A 114 -37.78 -13.74 6.71
N GLN A 115 -38.29 -13.18 5.64
CA GLN A 115 -38.87 -13.91 4.51
C GLN A 115 -38.55 -13.25 3.18
N SER A 116 -38.79 -13.98 2.11
CA SER A 116 -38.70 -13.43 0.75
C SER A 116 -39.67 -12.29 0.53
N ILE A 117 -39.23 -11.20 -0.09
CA ILE A 117 -40.05 -10.08 -0.49
C ILE A 117 -41.13 -10.46 -1.52
N TYR A 118 -40.95 -11.61 -2.19
CA TYR A 118 -41.93 -12.12 -3.17
C TYR A 118 -43.05 -12.91 -2.54
N SER A 119 -42.85 -13.49 -1.36
CA SER A 119 -43.86 -14.19 -0.56
C SER A 119 -44.52 -13.30 0.49
N CYS A 120 -43.97 -12.10 0.71
CA CYS A 120 -44.58 -11.13 1.62
C CYS A 120 -45.83 -10.50 1.00
N GLY A 121 -46.97 -10.72 1.59
CA GLY A 121 -48.24 -10.16 1.10
C GLY A 121 -48.37 -8.65 1.37
N ASP A 122 -47.73 -8.14 2.39
CA ASP A 122 -47.77 -6.74 2.81
C ASP A 122 -46.38 -6.27 3.22
N ILE A 123 -45.79 -5.38 2.42
CA ILE A 123 -44.43 -4.88 2.63
C ILE A 123 -44.32 -4.11 3.95
N GLU A 124 -45.38 -3.44 4.41
CA GLU A 124 -45.37 -2.70 5.68
C GLU A 124 -45.12 -3.61 6.90
N LYS A 125 -45.41 -4.91 6.76
CA LYS A 125 -45.24 -5.93 7.81
C LYS A 125 -43.94 -6.71 7.69
N LEU A 126 -43.02 -6.28 6.81
CA LEU A 126 -41.75 -6.95 6.63
C LEU A 126 -40.91 -6.84 7.93
N ARG A 127 -40.37 -7.97 8.37
CA ARG A 127 -39.61 -8.08 9.61
C ARG A 127 -38.14 -8.37 9.28
N PHE A 128 -37.23 -7.94 10.17
CA PHE A 128 -35.81 -8.06 9.96
C PHE A 128 -35.13 -8.78 11.11
N LEU A 129 -34.09 -9.55 10.75
CA LEU A 129 -33.10 -10.17 11.63
C LEU A 129 -31.90 -9.27 11.67
N HIS A 130 -31.35 -9.05 12.85
CA HIS A 130 -30.10 -8.28 13.07
C HIS A 130 -29.44 -8.71 14.39
N CYS A 131 -28.27 -8.16 14.71
CA CYS A 131 -27.50 -8.54 15.91
C CYS A 131 -28.26 -8.41 17.22
N ASN A 132 -29.21 -7.47 17.33
CA ASN A 132 -29.99 -7.24 18.56
C ASN A 132 -31.14 -8.23 18.76
N ASN A 133 -31.48 -9.06 17.76
CA ASN A 133 -32.52 -10.07 17.88
C ASN A 133 -32.01 -11.50 17.62
N GLN A 134 -32.23 -12.07 16.46
CA GLN A 134 -31.94 -13.48 16.17
C GLN A 134 -30.63 -13.70 15.41
N LEU A 135 -29.95 -12.65 14.91
CA LEU A 135 -28.68 -12.77 14.19
C LEU A 135 -27.48 -12.75 15.16
N LYS A 136 -27.51 -13.58 16.17
CA LYS A 136 -26.55 -13.57 17.29
C LYS A 136 -25.10 -13.90 16.91
N GLY A 137 -24.89 -14.61 15.80
CA GLY A 137 -23.55 -14.89 15.27
C GLY A 137 -22.86 -13.67 14.67
N TYR A 138 -23.60 -12.60 14.41
CA TYR A 138 -23.07 -11.35 13.87
C TYR A 138 -22.61 -10.43 15.00
N VAL A 139 -21.32 -10.06 15.01
CA VAL A 139 -20.71 -9.22 16.06
C VAL A 139 -21.01 -7.75 15.75
N GLY A 140 -22.22 -7.30 16.06
CA GLY A 140 -22.75 -5.98 15.73
C GLY A 140 -21.96 -4.81 16.33
N ASP A 141 -21.43 -4.96 17.54
CA ASP A 141 -20.65 -3.91 18.21
C ASP A 141 -19.34 -3.56 17.46
N VAL A 142 -18.79 -4.51 16.74
CA VAL A 142 -17.56 -4.33 15.97
C VAL A 142 -17.87 -3.98 14.51
N PHE A 143 -18.79 -4.72 13.88
CA PHE A 143 -19.13 -4.59 12.47
C PHE A 143 -20.41 -3.79 12.24
N ASN A 144 -20.59 -2.73 13.00
CA ASN A 144 -21.79 -1.90 12.95
C ASN A 144 -21.90 -1.01 11.69
N LYS A 145 -20.79 -0.84 10.95
CA LYS A 145 -20.74 -0.03 9.72
C LYS A 145 -20.48 -0.93 8.53
N VAL A 146 -21.54 -1.36 7.84
CA VAL A 146 -21.45 -2.11 6.59
C VAL A 146 -21.60 -1.14 5.43
N ARG A 147 -20.61 -1.09 4.55
CA ARG A 147 -20.58 -0.18 3.40
C ARG A 147 -21.29 -0.76 2.19
N ARG A 148 -20.96 -2.03 1.86
CA ARG A 148 -21.44 -2.68 0.63
C ARG A 148 -21.75 -4.14 0.88
N ILE A 149 -22.68 -4.66 0.08
CA ILE A 149 -23.07 -6.07 0.06
C ILE A 149 -22.85 -6.61 -1.36
N GLU A 150 -22.16 -7.72 -1.50
CA GLU A 150 -22.11 -8.50 -2.72
C GLU A 150 -22.74 -9.87 -2.48
N VAL A 151 -23.64 -10.30 -3.37
CA VAL A 151 -24.28 -11.61 -3.31
C VAL A 151 -23.88 -12.41 -4.52
N LEU A 152 -23.27 -13.57 -4.28
CA LEU A 152 -22.82 -14.45 -5.34
C LEU A 152 -23.93 -15.43 -5.73
N PRO A 153 -23.95 -15.91 -6.98
CA PRO A 153 -24.96 -16.87 -7.45
C PRO A 153 -25.02 -18.19 -6.65
N ASN A 154 -23.90 -18.55 -6.01
CA ASN A 154 -23.82 -19.74 -5.15
C ASN A 154 -24.36 -19.50 -3.73
N GLY A 155 -24.92 -18.32 -3.42
CA GLY A 155 -25.45 -17.97 -2.10
C GLY A 155 -24.39 -17.52 -1.08
N THR A 156 -23.16 -17.27 -1.49
CA THR A 156 -22.17 -16.61 -0.64
C THR A 156 -22.45 -15.11 -0.61
N VAL A 157 -22.55 -14.54 0.56
CA VAL A 157 -22.70 -13.10 0.78
C VAL A 157 -21.40 -12.54 1.33
N ILE A 158 -20.99 -11.41 0.78
CA ILE A 158 -19.78 -10.69 1.16
C ILE A 158 -20.17 -9.30 1.64
N LEU A 159 -19.69 -8.92 2.82
CA LEU A 159 -19.94 -7.62 3.43
C LEU A 159 -18.62 -6.85 3.53
N SER A 160 -18.57 -5.69 2.88
CA SER A 160 -17.47 -4.73 3.04
C SER A 160 -17.78 -3.84 4.25
N THR A 161 -16.92 -3.87 5.26
CA THR A 161 -17.13 -3.10 6.50
C THR A 161 -15.93 -2.20 6.83
N THR A 162 -16.12 -1.27 7.75
CA THR A 162 -15.00 -0.43 8.24
C THR A 162 -14.03 -1.17 9.17
N GLN A 163 -14.33 -2.42 9.52
CA GLN A 163 -13.53 -3.23 10.47
C GLN A 163 -13.12 -4.59 9.89
N GLY A 164 -13.26 -4.77 8.58
CA GLY A 164 -12.87 -5.97 7.86
C GLY A 164 -13.88 -6.41 6.81
N LEU A 165 -13.57 -7.54 6.22
CA LEU A 165 -14.42 -8.27 5.29
C LEU A 165 -15.15 -9.38 6.05
N ILE A 166 -16.44 -9.52 5.83
CA ILE A 166 -17.25 -10.61 6.39
C ILE A 166 -17.85 -11.41 5.25
N THR A 167 -17.81 -12.74 5.35
CA THR A 167 -18.47 -13.63 4.42
C THR A 167 -19.34 -14.64 5.17
N TYR A 168 -20.45 -15.01 4.56
CA TYR A 168 -21.32 -16.06 5.10
C TYR A 168 -22.15 -16.70 3.97
N ARG A 169 -22.83 -17.82 4.31
CA ARG A 169 -23.76 -18.50 3.39
C ARG A 169 -25.18 -18.05 3.67
N ASP A 170 -25.93 -17.62 2.64
CA ASP A 170 -27.32 -17.21 2.76
C ASP A 170 -28.31 -18.37 3.01
N SER A 171 -27.85 -19.61 2.82
CA SER A 171 -28.60 -20.83 3.13
C SER A 171 -28.36 -21.26 4.57
N TYR A 172 -29.39 -21.17 5.42
CA TYR A 172 -29.32 -21.58 6.84
C TYR A 172 -30.69 -22.09 7.34
N THR A 173 -30.65 -23.03 8.29
CA THR A 173 -31.86 -23.56 8.93
C THR A 173 -32.36 -22.62 10.04
N TYR A 174 -31.45 -22.05 10.83
CA TYR A 174 -31.72 -21.16 11.94
C TYR A 174 -30.80 -19.93 11.86
N PRO A 175 -31.32 -18.69 12.02
CA PRO A 175 -30.52 -17.48 11.91
C PRO A 175 -29.37 -17.39 12.91
N ASP A 176 -29.55 -17.92 14.12
CA ASP A 176 -28.57 -17.94 15.20
C ASP A 176 -27.38 -18.90 14.94
N ARG A 177 -27.48 -19.75 13.91
CA ARG A 177 -26.44 -20.71 13.50
C ARG A 177 -25.68 -20.29 12.26
N ILE A 178 -25.92 -19.09 11.74
CA ILE A 178 -25.13 -18.56 10.63
C ILE A 178 -23.68 -18.39 11.08
N ARG A 179 -22.75 -19.03 10.36
CA ARG A 179 -21.32 -18.82 10.58
C ARG A 179 -20.84 -17.66 9.72
N PHE A 180 -20.29 -16.66 10.38
CA PHE A 180 -19.62 -15.52 9.77
C PHE A 180 -18.11 -15.72 9.80
N TYR A 181 -17.46 -15.59 8.64
CA TYR A 181 -16.02 -15.64 8.49
C TYR A 181 -15.51 -14.22 8.36
N VAL A 182 -14.43 -13.89 9.03
CA VAL A 182 -13.93 -12.51 9.15
C VAL A 182 -12.49 -12.42 8.73
N SER A 183 -12.20 -11.52 7.80
CA SER A 183 -10.83 -11.17 7.41
C SER A 183 -10.54 -9.71 7.76
N ARG A 184 -9.40 -9.46 8.42
CA ARG A 184 -8.95 -8.14 8.88
C ARG A 184 -7.49 -7.90 8.55
N HIS A 185 -7.06 -6.66 8.71
CA HIS A 185 -5.65 -6.35 8.78
C HIS A 185 -5.04 -6.95 10.04
N THR A 186 -3.92 -7.64 9.89
CA THR A 186 -3.12 -8.23 10.97
C THR A 186 -1.63 -8.07 10.67
N ALA A 187 -0.77 -8.58 11.54
CA ALA A 187 0.67 -8.61 11.28
C ALA A 187 1.10 -9.65 10.20
N ASP A 188 0.18 -10.47 9.71
CA ASP A 188 0.44 -11.40 8.60
C ASP A 188 0.48 -10.58 7.28
N GLU A 189 1.54 -10.73 6.51
CA GLU A 189 1.71 -10.09 5.20
C GLU A 189 0.64 -10.47 4.18
N ASN A 190 -0.02 -11.61 4.36
CA ASN A 190 -1.13 -12.08 3.52
C ASN A 190 -2.51 -11.64 4.06
N SER A 191 -2.56 -10.72 5.01
CA SER A 191 -3.80 -10.12 5.49
C SER A 191 -4.22 -8.91 4.63
N LEU A 192 -5.38 -8.34 4.92
CA LEU A 192 -5.79 -7.06 4.30
C LEU A 192 -4.78 -5.96 4.62
N TYR A 193 -4.52 -5.05 3.68
CA TYR A 193 -3.63 -3.91 3.92
C TYR A 193 -4.18 -2.96 4.99
N THR A 194 -5.48 -2.76 5.00
CA THR A 194 -6.21 -2.08 6.08
C THR A 194 -7.51 -2.81 6.35
N SER A 195 -8.07 -2.66 7.55
CA SER A 195 -9.38 -3.25 7.89
C SER A 195 -10.55 -2.47 7.29
N GLU A 196 -10.35 -1.26 6.79
CA GLU A 196 -11.42 -0.46 6.20
C GLU A 196 -11.64 -0.85 4.74
N VAL A 197 -12.60 -1.78 4.54
CA VAL A 197 -12.96 -2.28 3.21
C VAL A 197 -13.99 -1.37 2.57
N MET A 198 -13.63 -0.79 1.42
CA MET A 198 -14.51 0.11 0.66
C MET A 198 -15.51 -0.67 -0.18
N GLN A 199 -15.02 -1.62 -0.96
CA GLN A 199 -15.85 -2.47 -1.81
C GLN A 199 -15.11 -3.77 -2.16
N THR A 200 -15.90 -4.79 -2.49
CA THR A 200 -15.41 -6.05 -3.06
C THR A 200 -16.06 -6.34 -4.40
N LYS A 201 -15.37 -7.17 -5.20
CA LYS A 201 -15.92 -7.72 -6.43
C LYS A 201 -15.33 -9.09 -6.71
N VAL A 202 -16.19 -10.08 -6.85
CA VAL A 202 -15.78 -11.38 -7.40
C VAL A 202 -15.86 -11.31 -8.92
N ALA A 203 -14.72 -11.54 -9.57
CA ALA A 203 -14.62 -11.52 -11.03
C ALA A 203 -14.69 -12.94 -11.61
N PRO A 204 -14.98 -13.07 -12.93
CA PRO A 204 -15.07 -14.37 -13.61
C PRO A 204 -13.77 -15.17 -13.64
N ASP A 205 -12.63 -14.56 -13.34
CA ASP A 205 -11.33 -15.22 -13.20
C ASP A 205 -11.19 -16.05 -11.90
N GLY A 206 -12.25 -16.07 -11.07
CA GLY A 206 -12.29 -16.79 -9.81
C GLY A 206 -11.61 -16.07 -8.64
N LYS A 207 -11.24 -14.80 -8.80
CA LYS A 207 -10.66 -13.99 -7.73
C LYS A 207 -11.70 -13.08 -7.09
N LEU A 208 -11.56 -12.89 -5.78
CA LEU A 208 -12.15 -11.80 -5.05
C LEU A 208 -11.18 -10.62 -5.11
N TYR A 209 -11.62 -9.50 -5.62
CA TYR A 209 -10.90 -8.23 -5.55
C TYR A 209 -11.44 -7.40 -4.39
N VAL A 210 -10.53 -6.79 -3.64
CA VAL A 210 -10.86 -6.03 -2.43
C VAL A 210 -10.19 -4.67 -2.50
N ALA A 211 -10.99 -3.62 -2.48
CA ALA A 211 -10.54 -2.25 -2.34
C ALA A 211 -10.57 -1.84 -0.86
N THR A 212 -9.45 -1.36 -0.34
CA THR A 212 -9.34 -0.88 1.04
C THR A 212 -8.97 0.60 1.08
N LEU A 213 -9.43 1.31 2.10
CA LEU A 213 -9.12 2.73 2.26
C LEU A 213 -7.62 2.92 2.53
N GLY A 214 -6.94 3.66 1.66
CA GLY A 214 -5.51 3.91 1.75
C GLY A 214 -4.59 2.70 1.48
N GLY A 215 -5.14 1.49 1.32
CA GLY A 215 -4.36 0.28 1.04
C GLY A 215 -4.38 -0.15 -0.43
N GLY A 216 -5.19 0.51 -1.28
CA GLY A 216 -5.31 0.16 -2.70
C GLY A 216 -6.09 -1.13 -2.93
N LEU A 217 -5.67 -1.91 -3.93
CA LEU A 217 -6.36 -3.10 -4.42
C LEU A 217 -5.58 -4.37 -4.10
N GLN A 218 -6.26 -5.33 -3.48
CA GLN A 218 -5.75 -6.69 -3.24
C GLN A 218 -6.67 -7.72 -3.88
N CYS A 219 -6.19 -8.95 -4.04
CA CYS A 219 -7.02 -10.06 -4.47
C CYS A 219 -6.82 -11.31 -3.59
N ALA A 220 -7.85 -12.16 -3.56
CA ALA A 220 -7.84 -13.46 -2.90
C ALA A 220 -8.54 -14.50 -3.78
N ASP A 221 -8.38 -15.78 -3.48
CA ASP A 221 -9.10 -16.87 -4.15
C ASP A 221 -10.56 -16.89 -3.68
N ALA A 222 -11.50 -16.67 -4.59
CA ALA A 222 -12.93 -16.71 -4.30
C ALA A 222 -13.45 -18.11 -3.89
N GLY A 223 -12.69 -19.17 -4.16
CA GLY A 223 -13.00 -20.52 -3.68
C GLY A 223 -12.90 -20.65 -2.16
N ASN A 224 -12.12 -19.79 -1.52
CA ASN A 224 -11.84 -19.83 -0.07
C ASN A 224 -12.66 -18.83 0.76
N LEU A 225 -13.70 -18.21 0.21
CA LEU A 225 -14.50 -17.17 0.86
C LEU A 225 -15.15 -17.60 2.20
N LEU A 226 -15.40 -18.88 2.39
CA LEU A 226 -16.01 -19.44 3.60
C LEU A 226 -14.99 -20.19 4.46
N HIS A 227 -13.76 -19.66 4.54
CA HIS A 227 -12.66 -20.16 5.36
C HIS A 227 -12.10 -19.05 6.24
N ASP A 228 -11.57 -19.43 7.41
CA ASP A 228 -11.01 -18.46 8.38
C ASP A 228 -9.61 -17.95 8.01
N ASP A 229 -8.97 -18.56 7.01
CA ASP A 229 -7.60 -18.28 6.55
C ASP A 229 -7.54 -17.69 5.14
N LEU A 230 -8.52 -16.89 4.77
CA LEU A 230 -8.53 -16.21 3.48
C LEU A 230 -7.27 -15.32 3.34
N ARG A 231 -6.48 -15.57 2.30
CA ARG A 231 -5.19 -14.92 2.06
C ARG A 231 -5.28 -13.91 0.93
N PHE A 232 -4.76 -12.72 1.19
CA PHE A 232 -4.78 -11.60 0.25
C PHE A 232 -3.38 -11.37 -0.32
N LYS A 233 -3.34 -11.01 -1.59
CA LYS A 233 -2.12 -10.68 -2.34
C LYS A 233 -2.33 -9.35 -3.07
N PRO A 234 -1.24 -8.61 -3.36
CA PRO A 234 -1.33 -7.48 -4.27
C PRO A 234 -1.86 -7.96 -5.63
N VAL A 235 -2.59 -7.10 -6.32
CA VAL A 235 -2.94 -7.33 -7.72
C VAL A 235 -1.73 -6.94 -8.55
N GLU A 236 -1.27 -7.86 -9.39
CA GLU A 236 -0.11 -7.67 -10.25
C GLU A 236 -0.54 -7.52 -11.71
N ASP A 237 0.21 -6.72 -12.46
CA ASP A 237 0.08 -6.65 -13.91
C ASP A 237 0.72 -7.90 -14.57
N LYS A 238 0.67 -7.96 -15.90
CA LYS A 238 1.26 -9.07 -16.68
C LYS A 238 2.79 -9.23 -16.48
N ASP A 239 3.46 -8.19 -15.99
CA ASP A 239 4.90 -8.16 -15.78
C ASP A 239 5.27 -8.41 -14.30
N GLY A 240 4.30 -8.72 -13.45
CA GLY A 240 4.46 -9.00 -12.02
C GLY A 240 4.64 -7.75 -11.16
N ASN A 241 4.29 -6.56 -11.67
CA ASN A 241 4.32 -5.34 -10.87
C ASN A 241 2.99 -5.15 -10.14
N ALA A 242 3.05 -4.75 -8.88
CA ALA A 242 1.85 -4.50 -8.09
C ALA A 242 1.06 -3.31 -8.64
N VAL A 243 -0.17 -3.56 -9.10
CA VAL A 243 -1.11 -2.54 -9.58
C VAL A 243 -1.52 -1.56 -8.47
N THR A 244 -1.33 -1.95 -7.22
CA THR A 244 -1.61 -1.13 -6.03
C THR A 244 -0.88 0.21 -6.01
N GLN A 245 0.29 0.32 -6.64
CA GLN A 245 1.04 1.58 -6.71
C GLN A 245 0.28 2.69 -7.46
N ILE A 246 -0.65 2.32 -8.33
CA ILE A 246 -1.45 3.28 -9.11
C ILE A 246 -2.48 4.00 -8.24
N TYR A 247 -2.93 3.36 -7.15
CA TYR A 247 -3.94 3.86 -6.21
C TYR A 247 -3.43 3.98 -4.78
N SER A 248 -2.13 3.86 -4.53
CA SER A 248 -1.54 3.89 -3.18
C SER A 248 -1.77 5.21 -2.43
N ASN A 249 -2.02 6.30 -3.14
CA ASN A 249 -2.29 7.62 -2.58
C ASN A 249 -3.73 8.10 -2.81
N GLY A 250 -4.61 7.26 -3.38
CA GLY A 250 -5.99 7.62 -3.69
C GLY A 250 -6.99 6.59 -3.18
N THR A 251 -8.23 7.02 -2.96
CA THR A 251 -9.32 6.13 -2.56
C THR A 251 -9.93 5.45 -3.78
N ILE A 252 -10.05 4.13 -3.73
CA ILE A 252 -10.87 3.39 -4.69
C ILE A 252 -12.32 3.52 -4.28
N GLN A 253 -13.13 4.19 -5.11
CA GLN A 253 -14.54 4.46 -4.87
C GLN A 253 -15.44 3.28 -5.25
N GLY A 254 -15.01 2.47 -6.22
CA GLY A 254 -15.82 1.35 -6.68
C GLY A 254 -15.09 0.30 -7.49
N LEU A 255 -15.66 -0.91 -7.47
CA LEU A 255 -15.26 -2.07 -8.26
C LEU A 255 -16.47 -2.63 -8.99
N LEU A 256 -16.30 -2.94 -10.27
CA LEU A 256 -17.32 -3.65 -11.05
C LEU A 256 -16.68 -4.50 -12.16
N THR A 257 -17.45 -5.42 -12.72
CA THR A 257 -17.03 -6.21 -13.89
C THR A 257 -18.01 -5.94 -15.04
N ASP A 258 -17.47 -5.87 -16.27
CA ASP A 258 -18.28 -5.78 -17.48
C ASP A 258 -18.70 -7.17 -18.02
N ASN A 259 -19.38 -7.20 -19.16
CA ASN A 259 -19.80 -8.46 -19.80
C ASN A 259 -18.65 -9.28 -20.37
N GLN A 260 -17.45 -8.73 -20.54
CA GLN A 260 -16.26 -9.44 -20.96
C GLN A 260 -15.54 -10.10 -19.78
N GLY A 261 -15.93 -9.71 -18.56
CA GLY A 261 -15.34 -10.13 -17.30
C GLY A 261 -14.13 -9.31 -16.89
N ASP A 262 -13.89 -8.18 -17.57
CA ASP A 262 -12.81 -7.27 -17.21
C ASP A 262 -13.19 -6.49 -15.94
N LEU A 263 -12.23 -6.32 -15.03
CA LEU A 263 -12.41 -5.60 -13.77
C LEU A 263 -12.18 -4.11 -13.99
N TRP A 264 -13.18 -3.31 -13.66
CA TRP A 264 -13.11 -1.86 -13.63
C TRP A 264 -12.89 -1.37 -12.20
N VAL A 265 -11.83 -0.60 -12.02
CA VAL A 265 -11.43 0.00 -10.74
C VAL A 265 -11.64 1.51 -10.84
N ILE A 266 -12.52 2.02 -10.02
CA ILE A 266 -12.95 3.41 -10.06
C ILE A 266 -12.29 4.15 -8.89
N GLY A 267 -11.39 5.09 -9.20
CA GLY A 267 -10.77 6.00 -8.23
C GLY A 267 -11.45 7.38 -8.24
N GLU A 268 -10.92 8.33 -7.49
CA GLU A 268 -11.49 9.69 -7.38
C GLU A 268 -11.37 10.51 -8.68
N SER A 269 -10.26 10.38 -9.40
CA SER A 269 -9.97 11.16 -10.61
C SER A 269 -9.51 10.32 -11.79
N ARG A 270 -9.57 9.01 -11.67
CA ARG A 270 -9.13 8.07 -12.72
C ARG A 270 -9.91 6.77 -12.64
N ILE A 271 -9.95 6.07 -13.76
CA ILE A 271 -10.59 4.76 -13.90
C ILE A 271 -9.53 3.81 -14.47
N ALA A 272 -9.48 2.59 -13.96
CA ALA A 272 -8.65 1.54 -14.56
C ALA A 272 -9.50 0.35 -14.97
N CYS A 273 -9.08 -0.32 -16.03
CA CYS A 273 -9.63 -1.59 -16.50
C CYS A 273 -8.52 -2.64 -16.47
N ILE A 274 -8.75 -3.72 -15.73
CA ILE A 274 -7.85 -4.87 -15.65
C ILE A 274 -8.52 -6.02 -16.38
N GLY A 275 -8.02 -6.33 -17.56
CA GLY A 275 -8.56 -7.36 -18.42
C GLY A 275 -7.48 -8.25 -19.02
N LYS A 276 -7.87 -9.10 -19.97
CA LYS A 276 -6.94 -10.03 -20.66
C LYS A 276 -5.81 -9.31 -21.41
N SER A 277 -6.05 -8.10 -21.86
CA SER A 277 -5.06 -7.25 -22.54
C SER A 277 -4.11 -6.51 -21.57
N GLY A 278 -4.26 -6.74 -20.26
CA GLY A 278 -3.50 -6.08 -19.21
C GLY A 278 -4.25 -4.90 -18.58
N LEU A 279 -3.49 -4.03 -17.94
CA LEU A 279 -4.00 -2.83 -17.28
C LEU A 279 -4.15 -1.70 -18.29
N LYS A 280 -5.33 -1.08 -18.31
CA LYS A 280 -5.61 0.17 -19.03
C LYS A 280 -6.05 1.22 -18.02
N GLU A 281 -5.51 2.41 -18.08
CA GLU A 281 -5.91 3.52 -17.21
C GLU A 281 -6.47 4.68 -18.05
N TYR A 282 -7.45 5.37 -17.47
CA TYR A 282 -8.13 6.51 -18.03
C TYR A 282 -8.03 7.65 -17.02
N GLY A 283 -7.31 8.71 -17.38
CA GLY A 283 -7.07 9.88 -16.54
C GLY A 283 -8.25 10.86 -16.55
N ALA A 284 -8.10 11.93 -15.77
CA ALA A 284 -9.12 12.97 -15.64
C ALA A 284 -9.59 13.54 -16.98
N ASP A 285 -8.65 13.79 -17.92
CA ASP A 285 -8.98 14.37 -19.22
C ASP A 285 -9.82 13.44 -20.09
N GLU A 286 -9.59 12.13 -19.99
CA GLU A 286 -10.33 11.12 -20.76
C GLU A 286 -11.75 10.91 -20.21
N ILE A 287 -11.94 11.18 -18.93
CA ILE A 287 -13.26 11.11 -18.27
C ILE A 287 -13.96 12.47 -18.20
N GLY A 288 -13.44 13.48 -18.90
CA GLY A 288 -14.05 14.80 -19.01
C GLY A 288 -13.75 15.77 -17.87
N GLY A 289 -12.65 15.57 -17.12
CA GLY A 289 -12.19 16.47 -16.06
C GLY A 289 -13.12 16.55 -14.85
N VAL A 290 -13.92 15.51 -14.60
CA VAL A 290 -14.91 15.50 -13.51
C VAL A 290 -14.42 14.67 -12.33
N ASN A 291 -14.75 15.11 -11.13
CA ASN A 291 -14.49 14.35 -9.91
C ASN A 291 -15.53 13.24 -9.74
N ILE A 292 -15.04 12.03 -9.52
CA ILE A 292 -15.88 10.87 -9.22
C ILE A 292 -16.31 10.97 -7.75
N SER A 293 -17.61 10.82 -7.52
CA SER A 293 -18.18 10.87 -6.16
C SER A 293 -18.11 9.51 -5.47
N GLU A 294 -18.29 9.48 -4.15
CA GLU A 294 -18.39 8.25 -3.35
C GLU A 294 -19.64 7.39 -3.68
N GLY A 295 -20.44 7.80 -4.64
CA GLY A 295 -21.60 7.06 -5.10
C GLY A 295 -21.23 5.72 -5.72
N MET A 296 -22.19 4.79 -5.75
CA MET A 296 -21.96 3.44 -6.23
C MET A 296 -21.98 3.36 -7.76
N PRO A 297 -20.87 2.98 -8.41
CA PRO A 297 -20.89 2.72 -9.84
C PRO A 297 -21.76 1.50 -10.15
N SER A 298 -22.36 1.48 -11.31
CA SER A 298 -23.24 0.38 -11.72
C SER A 298 -22.92 -0.08 -13.15
N HIS A 299 -23.17 -1.37 -13.39
CA HIS A 299 -23.05 -1.99 -14.69
C HIS A 299 -24.37 -2.67 -15.07
N SER A 300 -24.84 -2.43 -16.29
CA SER A 300 -26.00 -3.09 -16.85
C SER A 300 -25.59 -4.26 -17.74
N ALA A 301 -25.76 -5.49 -17.29
CA ALA A 301 -25.48 -6.68 -18.08
C ALA A 301 -26.26 -6.74 -19.41
N LYS A 302 -27.45 -6.12 -19.49
CA LYS A 302 -28.29 -6.08 -20.69
C LYS A 302 -27.72 -5.17 -21.78
N THR A 303 -27.17 -4.02 -21.40
CA THR A 303 -26.68 -3.01 -22.35
C THR A 303 -25.16 -2.92 -22.39
N ASP A 304 -24.47 -3.62 -21.49
CA ASP A 304 -23.03 -3.54 -21.23
C ASP A 304 -22.58 -2.10 -20.93
N ARG A 305 -23.47 -1.30 -20.31
CA ARG A 305 -23.22 0.10 -19.98
C ARG A 305 -22.73 0.22 -18.54
N ILE A 306 -21.65 0.93 -18.36
CA ILE A 306 -21.15 1.36 -17.05
C ILE A 306 -21.61 2.79 -16.80
N VAL A 307 -22.07 3.04 -15.57
CA VAL A 307 -22.45 4.37 -15.08
C VAL A 307 -21.69 4.63 -13.78
N ILE A 308 -20.98 5.74 -13.75
CA ILE A 308 -20.14 6.16 -12.62
C ILE A 308 -20.67 7.50 -12.13
N PRO A 309 -21.07 7.64 -10.86
CA PRO A 309 -21.54 8.90 -10.32
C PRO A 309 -20.38 9.90 -10.15
N THR A 310 -20.69 11.18 -10.39
CA THR A 310 -19.75 12.29 -10.23
C THR A 310 -20.38 13.38 -9.37
N GLU A 311 -19.61 14.37 -8.93
CA GLU A 311 -20.14 15.50 -8.14
C GLU A 311 -21.23 16.29 -8.84
N GLY A 312 -21.23 16.34 -10.19
CA GLY A 312 -22.20 17.10 -10.97
C GLY A 312 -23.18 16.26 -11.78
N GLY A 313 -23.14 14.92 -11.67
CA GLY A 313 -24.00 14.04 -12.48
C GLY A 313 -23.47 12.62 -12.57
N ALA A 314 -23.28 12.08 -13.78
CA ALA A 314 -22.69 10.77 -14.00
C ALA A 314 -21.96 10.68 -15.34
N ILE A 315 -20.89 9.90 -15.35
CA ILE A 315 -20.26 9.41 -16.56
C ILE A 315 -20.95 8.12 -16.97
N SER A 316 -21.27 7.98 -18.25
CA SER A 316 -21.87 6.77 -18.78
C SER A 316 -21.20 6.37 -20.08
N PHE A 317 -20.68 5.15 -20.16
CA PHE A 317 -20.00 4.64 -21.34
C PHE A 317 -20.25 3.15 -21.57
N LEU A 318 -19.89 2.71 -22.77
CA LEU A 318 -19.88 1.27 -23.12
C LEU A 318 -18.44 0.80 -23.11
N PRO A 319 -18.06 -0.24 -22.31
CA PRO A 319 -16.70 -0.77 -22.27
C PRO A 319 -16.07 -0.99 -23.64
N LYS A 320 -16.82 -1.58 -24.55
CA LYS A 320 -16.37 -1.82 -25.95
C LYS A 320 -16.05 -0.56 -26.76
N ARG A 321 -16.54 0.62 -26.36
CA ARG A 321 -16.24 1.89 -27.01
C ARG A 321 -15.07 2.64 -26.38
N MET A 322 -14.54 2.11 -25.28
CA MET A 322 -13.30 2.56 -24.65
C MET A 322 -12.08 1.86 -25.27
N ASP A 323 -12.23 1.33 -26.49
CA ASP A 323 -11.11 0.75 -27.22
C ASP A 323 -10.05 1.81 -27.46
N ARG A 324 -8.90 1.57 -26.87
CA ARG A 324 -7.73 2.38 -27.07
C ARG A 324 -6.92 1.87 -28.24
N SER A 325 -6.22 2.77 -28.88
CA SER A 325 -5.29 2.43 -29.95
C SER A 325 -4.32 1.34 -29.49
N SER A 326 -4.15 0.32 -30.31
CA SER A 326 -3.07 -0.66 -30.16
C SER A 326 -1.77 -0.17 -30.83
N TYR A 327 -1.74 1.10 -31.22
CA TYR A 327 -0.56 1.69 -31.84
C TYR A 327 0.63 1.63 -30.88
N ALA A 328 1.72 1.08 -31.38
CA ALA A 328 2.97 0.95 -30.64
C ALA A 328 3.96 2.02 -31.14
N PRO A 329 4.08 3.18 -30.45
CA PRO A 329 5.00 4.21 -30.84
C PRO A 329 6.44 3.73 -30.70
N ASN A 330 7.28 4.09 -31.67
CA ASN A 330 8.70 3.86 -31.58
C ASN A 330 9.31 4.74 -30.47
N ILE A 331 10.10 4.15 -29.61
CA ILE A 331 10.86 4.89 -28.60
C ILE A 331 12.23 5.26 -29.17
N VAL A 332 12.65 6.48 -28.94
CA VAL A 332 13.97 6.99 -29.30
C VAL A 332 14.66 7.53 -28.05
N PHE A 333 15.96 7.26 -27.93
CA PHE A 333 16.80 7.95 -26.95
C PHE A 333 17.19 9.29 -27.59
N THR A 334 16.82 10.39 -26.93
CA THR A 334 16.98 11.74 -27.48
C THR A 334 18.30 12.36 -27.13
N SER A 335 18.68 12.33 -25.86
CA SER A 335 19.87 12.97 -25.36
C SER A 335 20.39 12.31 -24.08
N ILE A 336 21.63 12.63 -23.76
CA ILE A 336 22.25 12.33 -22.46
C ILE A 336 22.77 13.63 -21.86
N ARG A 337 22.60 13.81 -20.56
CA ARG A 337 23.17 14.90 -19.77
C ARG A 337 24.02 14.34 -18.64
N TYR A 338 25.29 14.66 -18.66
CA TYR A 338 26.21 14.31 -17.58
C TYR A 338 26.02 15.26 -16.40
N MET A 339 26.20 14.76 -15.17
CA MET A 339 25.97 15.56 -13.96
C MET A 339 26.91 16.76 -13.79
N ASP A 340 28.08 16.70 -14.42
CA ASP A 340 29.09 17.77 -14.42
C ASP A 340 28.94 18.80 -15.54
N ARG A 341 27.92 18.63 -16.42
CA ARG A 341 27.69 19.48 -17.59
C ARG A 341 26.22 19.87 -17.68
N ASP A 342 25.98 21.16 -17.89
CA ASP A 342 24.62 21.69 -18.07
C ASP A 342 24.02 21.38 -19.46
N ASN A 343 24.85 21.05 -20.43
CA ASN A 343 24.42 20.84 -21.81
C ASN A 343 24.06 19.38 -22.09
N GLU A 344 22.90 19.17 -22.70
CA GLU A 344 22.49 17.87 -23.22
C GLU A 344 23.23 17.55 -24.53
N GLN A 345 23.70 16.31 -24.65
CA GLN A 345 24.31 15.80 -25.87
C GLN A 345 23.30 14.91 -26.59
N PRO A 346 22.97 15.18 -27.87
CA PRO A 346 22.06 14.35 -28.64
C PRO A 346 22.67 12.98 -28.93
N ILE A 347 21.88 11.92 -28.74
CA ILE A 347 22.28 10.52 -28.99
C ILE A 347 21.33 9.79 -29.95
N LEU A 348 20.58 10.54 -30.77
CA LEU A 348 19.66 10.01 -31.75
C LEU A 348 20.34 8.97 -32.66
N ASN A 349 19.71 7.80 -32.79
CA ASN A 349 20.19 6.67 -33.61
C ASN A 349 21.54 6.07 -33.18
N THR A 350 22.01 6.35 -31.97
CA THR A 350 23.22 5.74 -31.44
C THR A 350 22.89 4.34 -30.91
N PRO A 351 23.42 3.25 -31.50
CA PRO A 351 23.10 1.90 -31.02
C PRO A 351 23.90 1.52 -29.77
N LYS A 352 25.03 2.19 -29.57
CA LYS A 352 25.94 1.96 -28.43
C LYS A 352 26.50 3.27 -27.94
N LEU A 353 26.40 3.50 -26.64
CA LEU A 353 26.95 4.67 -25.97
C LEU A 353 28.17 4.26 -25.16
N ASN A 354 29.28 5.00 -25.33
CA ASN A 354 30.45 4.84 -24.48
C ASN A 354 30.45 5.96 -23.44
N VAL A 355 30.67 5.59 -22.18
CA VAL A 355 30.67 6.50 -21.04
C VAL A 355 32.01 6.38 -20.34
N ASP A 356 32.76 7.49 -20.27
CA ASP A 356 34.04 7.57 -19.63
C ASP A 356 33.91 7.42 -18.10
N VAL A 357 35.01 7.11 -17.46
CA VAL A 357 35.09 6.90 -16.00
C VAL A 357 34.51 8.07 -15.19
N ASP A 358 34.82 9.31 -15.60
CA ASP A 358 34.43 10.53 -14.89
C ASP A 358 32.96 10.91 -15.10
N HIS A 359 32.31 10.35 -16.13
CA HIS A 359 30.97 10.70 -16.56
C HIS A 359 29.92 9.62 -16.26
N ARG A 360 30.18 8.69 -15.35
CA ARG A 360 29.28 7.57 -15.02
C ARG A 360 28.02 7.96 -14.25
N SER A 361 27.86 9.24 -13.90
CA SER A 361 26.63 9.81 -13.37
C SER A 361 25.99 10.69 -14.42
N PHE A 362 24.83 10.26 -14.93
CA PHE A 362 24.16 10.92 -16.05
C PHE A 362 22.65 10.73 -16.01
N THR A 363 21.95 11.58 -16.73
CA THR A 363 20.52 11.46 -17.02
C THR A 363 20.32 11.14 -18.50
N LEU A 364 19.61 10.07 -18.80
CA LEU A 364 19.25 9.63 -20.14
C LEU A 364 17.82 10.08 -20.45
N PHE A 365 17.65 10.79 -21.58
CA PHE A 365 16.35 11.26 -22.04
C PHE A 365 15.87 10.39 -23.20
N PHE A 366 14.58 10.15 -23.24
CA PHE A 366 13.92 9.34 -24.26
C PHE A 366 12.55 9.91 -24.60
N SER A 367 12.03 9.55 -25.77
CA SER A 367 10.70 9.96 -26.20
C SER A 367 10.05 8.87 -27.02
N ALA A 368 8.79 8.59 -26.78
CA ALA A 368 7.97 7.79 -27.66
C ALA A 368 7.39 8.67 -28.77
N LEU A 369 7.50 8.23 -30.02
CA LEU A 369 7.04 8.97 -31.19
C LEU A 369 5.54 8.72 -31.42
N ASP A 370 4.74 9.16 -30.49
CA ASP A 370 3.28 9.13 -30.60
C ASP A 370 2.75 10.56 -30.77
N TYR A 371 2.22 10.82 -31.94
CA TYR A 371 1.63 12.11 -32.30
C TYR A 371 0.09 12.06 -32.24
N SER A 372 -0.47 10.92 -31.80
CA SER A 372 -1.92 10.73 -31.67
C SER A 372 -2.50 11.32 -30.40
N SER A 373 -1.65 11.76 -29.47
CA SER A 373 -2.10 12.35 -28.20
C SER A 373 -2.96 13.57 -28.47
N HIS A 374 -4.20 13.52 -28.02
CA HIS A 374 -5.13 14.64 -28.06
C HIS A 374 -4.58 15.71 -27.10
N SER A 375 -3.79 16.62 -27.66
CA SER A 375 -3.22 17.74 -26.92
C SER A 375 -4.28 18.81 -26.67
N SER A 376 -5.20 18.52 -25.76
CA SER A 376 -6.00 19.55 -25.10
C SER A 376 -5.57 19.64 -23.65
N VAL A 377 -4.36 20.12 -23.41
CA VAL A 377 -3.78 20.11 -22.09
C VAL A 377 -3.59 21.53 -21.61
N SER A 378 -4.29 21.89 -20.56
CA SER A 378 -3.79 22.84 -19.58
C SER A 378 -2.55 22.23 -18.91
N ALA A 379 -1.45 22.97 -18.90
CA ALA A 379 -0.13 22.54 -18.41
C ALA A 379 -0.08 22.16 -16.90
N GLU A 380 -1.21 21.98 -16.26
CA GLU A 380 -1.35 21.71 -14.82
C GLU A 380 -1.84 20.27 -14.49
N SER A 381 -2.14 19.45 -15.52
CA SER A 381 -2.54 18.07 -15.29
C SER A 381 -1.31 17.14 -15.22
N GLU A 382 -0.90 16.76 -14.03
CA GLU A 382 0.24 15.84 -13.79
C GLU A 382 0.09 14.44 -14.41
N ASN A 383 -1.04 14.12 -15.04
CA ASN A 383 -1.39 12.76 -15.45
C ASN A 383 -1.68 12.58 -16.94
N CYS A 384 -1.53 13.61 -17.78
CA CYS A 384 -1.77 13.52 -19.21
C CYS A 384 -0.47 13.37 -19.96
N GLY A 385 -0.18 12.19 -20.44
CA GLY A 385 1.00 11.95 -21.27
C GLY A 385 1.42 10.49 -21.32
N ILE A 386 2.32 10.23 -22.25
CA ILE A 386 2.98 8.95 -22.36
C ILE A 386 3.80 8.69 -21.09
N ARG A 387 3.57 7.55 -20.46
CA ARG A 387 4.32 7.10 -19.29
C ARG A 387 5.44 6.18 -19.74
N TYR A 388 6.53 6.18 -18.99
CA TYR A 388 7.71 5.39 -19.29
C TYR A 388 8.08 4.48 -18.12
N ALA A 389 8.73 3.38 -18.47
CA ALA A 389 9.45 2.55 -17.53
C ALA A 389 10.79 2.14 -18.15
N TYR A 390 11.81 2.00 -17.32
CA TYR A 390 13.12 1.53 -17.75
C TYR A 390 13.61 0.40 -16.87
N ARG A 391 14.54 -0.38 -17.39
CA ARG A 391 15.31 -1.37 -16.64
C ARG A 391 16.74 -1.42 -17.16
N VAL A 392 17.65 -1.87 -16.32
CA VAL A 392 19.03 -2.16 -16.68
C VAL A 392 19.18 -3.67 -16.70
N ASP A 393 19.68 -4.20 -17.80
CA ASP A 393 19.81 -5.65 -18.04
C ASP A 393 18.46 -6.38 -17.78
N ASP A 394 18.46 -7.44 -16.97
CA ASP A 394 17.28 -8.22 -16.61
C ASP A 394 16.68 -7.83 -15.25
N GLU A 395 16.98 -6.62 -14.74
CA GLU A 395 16.40 -6.13 -13.50
C GLU A 395 14.91 -5.82 -13.66
N LYS A 396 14.24 -5.56 -12.53
CA LYS A 396 12.82 -5.16 -12.52
C LYS A 396 12.61 -3.80 -13.17
N TRP A 397 11.45 -3.63 -13.81
CA TRP A 397 11.05 -2.35 -14.38
C TRP A 397 10.91 -1.26 -13.30
N VAL A 398 11.56 -0.13 -13.55
CA VAL A 398 11.44 1.09 -12.75
C VAL A 398 10.53 2.05 -13.50
N TYR A 399 9.40 2.42 -12.91
CA TYR A 399 8.44 3.35 -13.51
C TYR A 399 8.90 4.79 -13.28
N VAL A 400 8.94 5.55 -14.36
CA VAL A 400 9.30 6.97 -14.34
C VAL A 400 8.12 7.78 -13.82
N HIS A 401 8.40 8.86 -13.09
CA HIS A 401 7.35 9.75 -12.60
C HIS A 401 6.50 10.29 -13.77
N PRO A 402 5.16 10.35 -13.63
CA PRO A 402 4.29 10.93 -14.66
C PRO A 402 4.77 12.32 -15.09
N GLY A 403 4.76 12.58 -16.40
CA GLY A 403 5.26 13.82 -16.98
C GLY A 403 6.79 13.90 -17.17
N SER A 404 7.56 12.91 -16.67
CA SER A 404 9.00 12.83 -16.92
C SER A 404 9.29 11.84 -18.05
N ASN A 405 10.29 12.16 -18.86
CA ASN A 405 10.80 11.35 -19.97
C ASN A 405 12.29 11.03 -19.83
N SER A 406 12.76 10.88 -18.61
CA SER A 406 14.18 10.69 -18.31
C SER A 406 14.43 9.68 -17.19
N ALA A 407 15.59 9.04 -17.25
CA ALA A 407 16.11 8.16 -16.20
C ALA A 407 17.47 8.67 -15.74
N SER A 408 17.64 8.89 -14.44
CA SER A 408 18.88 9.36 -13.85
C SER A 408 19.64 8.21 -13.20
N PHE A 409 20.91 8.08 -13.53
CA PHE A 409 21.80 7.07 -13.00
C PHE A 409 22.91 7.73 -12.20
N ASN A 410 23.02 7.36 -10.93
CA ASN A 410 24.11 7.77 -10.08
C ASN A 410 25.13 6.64 -10.06
N HIS A 411 26.32 6.90 -10.61
CA HIS A 411 27.41 5.94 -10.69
C HIS A 411 27.03 4.63 -11.41
N PHE A 412 26.78 4.74 -12.72
CA PHE A 412 26.44 3.60 -13.58
C PHE A 412 27.53 2.50 -13.49
N PRO A 413 27.15 1.20 -13.38
CA PRO A 413 28.12 0.12 -13.19
C PRO A 413 29.10 0.02 -14.36
N ALA A 414 30.35 -0.36 -14.05
CA ALA A 414 31.37 -0.57 -15.06
C ALA A 414 31.09 -1.83 -15.89
N GLY A 415 31.33 -1.74 -17.18
CA GLY A 415 31.10 -2.85 -18.10
C GLY A 415 30.13 -2.50 -19.22
N THR A 416 29.58 -3.52 -19.84
CA THR A 416 28.59 -3.34 -20.90
C THR A 416 27.24 -3.76 -20.36
N HIS A 417 26.31 -2.81 -20.32
CA HIS A 417 24.96 -2.99 -19.80
C HIS A 417 23.94 -2.54 -20.84
N THR A 418 22.75 -3.12 -20.80
CA THR A 418 21.66 -2.76 -21.71
C THR A 418 20.58 -2.02 -20.93
N VAL A 419 20.33 -0.77 -21.28
CA VAL A 419 19.18 -0.01 -20.77
C VAL A 419 18.01 -0.21 -21.70
N SER A 420 16.95 -0.85 -21.21
CA SER A 420 15.69 -1.03 -21.91
C SER A 420 14.68 0.00 -21.45
N VAL A 421 13.96 0.61 -22.38
CA VAL A 421 12.88 1.55 -22.11
C VAL A 421 11.62 1.08 -22.81
N ARG A 422 10.49 1.11 -22.13
CA ARG A 422 9.16 0.91 -22.70
C ARG A 422 8.26 2.10 -22.37
N SER A 423 7.22 2.31 -23.13
CA SER A 423 6.26 3.37 -22.87
C SER A 423 4.81 2.91 -23.01
N THR A 424 3.90 3.72 -22.49
CA THR A 424 2.52 3.69 -22.98
C THR A 424 2.44 4.34 -24.34
N ASN A 425 1.34 4.12 -25.08
CA ASN A 425 0.95 4.96 -26.19
C ASN A 425 0.27 6.24 -25.70
N GLY A 426 -0.17 7.12 -26.60
CA GLY A 426 -0.88 8.36 -26.30
C GLY A 426 -2.20 8.16 -25.54
N ASP A 427 -2.79 6.96 -25.62
CA ASP A 427 -3.97 6.56 -24.85
C ASP A 427 -3.63 6.00 -23.46
N GLY A 428 -2.37 6.06 -23.03
CA GLY A 428 -1.91 5.55 -21.72
C GLY A 428 -1.88 4.02 -21.59
N VAL A 429 -1.99 3.28 -22.70
CA VAL A 429 -1.93 1.81 -22.72
C VAL A 429 -0.48 1.37 -22.77
N TRP A 430 -0.05 0.54 -21.82
CA TRP A 430 1.24 -0.14 -21.89
C TRP A 430 1.23 -1.14 -23.06
N ILE A 431 2.18 -0.99 -23.96
CA ILE A 431 2.30 -1.77 -25.18
C ILE A 431 3.69 -2.38 -25.28
N ASP A 432 3.83 -3.36 -26.14
CA ASP A 432 5.10 -4.03 -26.39
C ASP A 432 5.94 -3.22 -27.39
N ASN A 433 6.60 -2.16 -26.90
CA ASN A 433 7.41 -1.23 -27.69
C ASN A 433 8.79 -1.01 -27.08
N GLU A 434 9.38 -2.04 -26.52
CA GLU A 434 10.69 -1.95 -25.86
C GLU A 434 11.79 -1.46 -26.80
N ARG A 435 12.56 -0.46 -26.36
CA ARG A 435 13.76 0.03 -27.04
C ARG A 435 14.98 -0.15 -26.14
N GLN A 436 16.04 -0.68 -26.70
CA GLN A 436 17.28 -0.98 -25.99
C GLN A 436 18.41 -0.07 -26.43
N LEU A 437 19.23 0.38 -25.48
CA LEU A 437 20.47 1.10 -25.68
C LEU A 437 21.59 0.38 -24.93
N VAL A 438 22.62 -0.05 -25.65
CA VAL A 438 23.80 -0.65 -25.05
C VAL A 438 24.71 0.46 -24.55
N ILE A 439 25.02 0.48 -23.27
CA ILE A 439 25.93 1.43 -22.62
C ILE A 439 27.18 0.69 -22.19
N HIS A 440 28.33 1.16 -22.68
CA HIS A 440 29.61 0.67 -22.23
C HIS A 440 30.26 1.72 -21.33
N ALA A 441 30.32 1.42 -20.03
CA ALA A 441 30.94 2.29 -19.03
C ALA A 441 32.37 1.81 -18.73
N GLU A 442 33.34 2.71 -18.92
CA GLU A 442 34.73 2.40 -18.65
C GLU A 442 34.97 2.14 -17.15
N PRO A 443 35.70 1.06 -16.81
CA PRO A 443 36.02 0.78 -15.43
C PRO A 443 37.05 1.76 -14.88
N THR A 444 36.89 2.16 -13.62
CA THR A 444 37.95 2.85 -12.90
C THR A 444 39.20 1.96 -12.79
N PHE A 445 40.36 2.56 -12.48
CA PHE A 445 41.56 1.79 -12.23
C PHE A 445 41.35 0.63 -11.25
N ALA A 446 40.63 0.88 -10.15
CA ALA A 446 40.35 -0.12 -9.13
C ALA A 446 39.36 -1.21 -9.56
N GLU A 447 38.45 -0.90 -10.48
CA GLU A 447 37.45 -1.85 -11.02
C GLU A 447 38.01 -2.69 -12.17
N SER A 448 39.04 -2.19 -12.88
CA SER A 448 39.70 -2.91 -13.96
C SER A 448 40.38 -4.19 -13.45
N TRP A 449 40.39 -5.26 -14.26
CA TRP A 449 40.99 -6.53 -13.86
C TRP A 449 42.50 -6.39 -13.53
N TRP A 450 43.19 -5.60 -14.32
CA TRP A 450 44.64 -5.35 -14.11
C TRP A 450 44.87 -4.40 -12.92
N GLY A 451 43.99 -3.42 -12.69
CA GLY A 451 44.04 -2.56 -11.52
C GLY A 451 43.85 -3.34 -10.22
N ARG A 452 42.87 -4.27 -10.20
CA ARG A 452 42.67 -5.19 -9.07
C ARG A 452 43.91 -6.07 -8.82
N VAL A 453 44.55 -6.57 -9.89
CA VAL A 453 45.78 -7.33 -9.76
C VAL A 453 46.87 -6.46 -9.15
N LEU A 454 47.08 -5.22 -9.64
CA LEU A 454 48.11 -4.32 -9.10
C LEU A 454 47.83 -3.95 -7.65
N ILE A 455 46.56 -3.63 -7.29
CA ILE A 455 46.19 -3.35 -5.91
C ILE A 455 46.45 -4.57 -5.02
N THR A 456 46.11 -5.77 -5.50
CA THR A 456 46.37 -7.01 -4.75
C THR A 456 47.85 -7.24 -4.55
N VAL A 457 48.64 -7.07 -5.60
CA VAL A 457 50.12 -7.18 -5.52
C VAL A 457 50.69 -6.13 -4.57
N PHE A 458 50.21 -4.90 -4.64
CA PHE A 458 50.61 -3.81 -3.74
C PHE A 458 50.28 -4.13 -2.27
N VAL A 459 49.05 -4.60 -2.00
CA VAL A 459 48.64 -5.02 -0.64
C VAL A 459 49.51 -6.20 -0.16
N LEU A 460 49.71 -7.21 -1.01
CA LEU A 460 50.59 -8.34 -0.67
C LEU A 460 52.01 -7.91 -0.40
N THR A 461 52.53 -6.92 -1.15
CA THR A 461 53.86 -6.35 -0.95
C THR A 461 53.94 -5.63 0.40
N ILE A 462 52.94 -4.83 0.74
CA ILE A 462 52.86 -4.17 2.07
C ILE A 462 52.81 -5.22 3.18
N VAL A 463 51.96 -6.25 3.02
CA VAL A 463 51.87 -7.35 4.00
C VAL A 463 53.19 -8.09 4.12
N TYR A 464 53.87 -8.39 2.98
CA TYR A 464 55.19 -9.02 2.98
C TYR A 464 56.24 -8.18 3.73
N PHE A 465 56.33 -6.87 3.41
CA PHE A 465 57.24 -5.97 4.12
C PHE A 465 56.84 -5.79 5.59
N GLY A 466 55.55 -5.76 5.90
CA GLY A 466 55.03 -5.74 7.27
C GLY A 466 55.45 -6.97 8.06
N ILE A 467 55.25 -8.15 7.47
CA ILE A 467 55.68 -9.43 8.08
C ILE A 467 57.20 -9.47 8.22
N ARG A 468 57.92 -9.06 7.17
CA ARG A 468 59.40 -9.03 7.19
C ARG A 468 59.94 -8.09 8.27
N THR A 469 59.37 -6.88 8.40
CA THR A 469 59.75 -5.93 9.46
C THR A 469 59.34 -6.42 10.85
N TYR A 470 58.17 -7.05 10.96
CA TYR A 470 57.74 -7.70 12.19
C TYR A 470 58.65 -8.85 12.60
N MET A 471 59.01 -9.73 11.65
CA MET A 471 59.92 -10.85 11.89
C MET A 471 61.32 -10.34 12.26
N LYS A 472 61.79 -9.25 11.61
CA LYS A 472 63.07 -8.62 11.93
C LYS A 472 63.06 -8.02 13.35
N ARG A 473 61.99 -7.28 13.71
CA ARG A 473 61.81 -6.73 15.07
C ARG A 473 61.66 -7.81 16.12
N ARG A 474 60.99 -8.91 15.79
CA ARG A 474 60.82 -10.05 16.71
C ARG A 474 62.15 -10.80 16.88
N ALA A 475 62.97 -10.91 15.82
CA ALA A 475 64.33 -11.47 15.93
C ALA A 475 65.26 -10.56 16.76
N GLU A 476 65.12 -9.23 16.62
CA GLU A 476 65.83 -8.25 17.44
C GLU A 476 65.38 -8.29 18.92
N GLN A 477 64.05 -8.43 19.17
CA GLN A 477 63.49 -8.59 20.53
C GLN A 477 63.90 -9.90 21.20
N ILE A 478 63.97 -11.01 20.45
CA ILE A 478 64.43 -12.29 20.99
C ILE A 478 65.94 -12.20 21.38
N THR A 479 66.70 -11.35 20.70
CA THR A 479 68.13 -11.09 21.05
C THR A 479 68.21 -10.13 22.25
N GLU A 480 67.33 -9.16 22.40
CA GLU A 480 67.21 -8.27 23.58
C GLU A 480 66.59 -8.96 24.81
N GLU A 481 65.56 -9.78 24.66
CA GLU A 481 64.97 -10.58 25.76
C GLU A 481 65.93 -11.63 26.36
N ALA A 482 66.95 -12.02 25.60
CA ALA A 482 68.03 -12.86 26.13
C ALA A 482 69.02 -12.06 27.01
N THR A 483 69.00 -10.72 26.91
CA THR A 483 69.80 -9.83 27.75
C THR A 483 69.04 -9.14 28.90
N GLU A 484 67.73 -9.09 28.86
CA GLU A 484 66.91 -8.34 29.83
C GLU A 484 66.06 -9.20 30.81
N LYS A 485 66.43 -10.45 30.98
CA LYS A 485 65.85 -11.29 32.06
C LYS A 485 66.36 -10.93 33.46
N ALA A 486 66.72 -9.69 33.69
CA ALA A 486 67.22 -9.21 34.98
C ALA A 486 66.54 -7.93 35.51
N ASP A 487 65.39 -7.46 35.02
CA ASP A 487 64.68 -6.45 35.80
C ASP A 487 63.16 -6.47 35.63
N ALA A 488 62.50 -6.46 36.80
CA ALA A 488 61.10 -6.69 36.98
C ALA A 488 60.19 -5.48 36.68
N GLY A 489 59.03 -5.77 36.10
CA GLY A 489 57.77 -5.18 36.58
C GLY A 489 57.31 -3.82 36.03
N LYS A 490 56.45 -3.84 35.07
CA LYS A 490 55.13 -3.20 35.03
C LYS A 490 54.61 -3.09 33.59
N VAL A 491 53.61 -3.87 33.27
CA VAL A 491 52.88 -3.82 32.01
C VAL A 491 51.84 -2.71 32.09
N ARG A 492 51.86 -1.78 31.11
CA ARG A 492 50.83 -0.78 30.90
C ARG A 492 50.32 -0.88 29.47
N TYR A 493 49.13 -1.41 29.28
CA TYR A 493 48.44 -1.47 27.96
C TYR A 493 48.04 -0.06 27.51
N MET A 494 48.56 0.41 26.38
CA MET A 494 47.99 1.56 25.66
C MET A 494 47.36 1.08 24.35
N LEU A 495 46.03 1.19 24.27
CA LEU A 495 45.27 1.07 23.03
C LEU A 495 45.54 2.29 22.14
N ARG A 496 46.09 2.07 20.95
CA ARG A 496 46.17 3.10 19.89
C ARG A 496 44.81 3.21 19.24
N LYS A 497 44.12 4.37 19.39
CA LYS A 497 42.98 4.78 18.57
C LYS A 497 43.47 5.49 17.32
N PRO A 498 42.83 5.27 16.14
CA PRO A 498 43.08 6.11 14.97
C PRO A 498 42.61 7.55 15.25
N GLU A 499 43.29 8.54 14.72
CA GLU A 499 42.97 9.95 14.85
C GLU A 499 41.60 10.23 14.18
N ILE A 500 40.61 10.53 14.98
CA ILE A 500 39.32 11.06 14.54
C ILE A 500 39.48 12.56 14.49
N VAL A 501 39.07 13.18 13.37
CA VAL A 501 39.09 14.65 13.18
C VAL A 501 38.17 15.28 14.22
N ASP A 502 38.55 16.44 14.77
CA ASP A 502 37.82 17.07 15.89
C ASP A 502 36.36 17.41 15.55
N GLU A 503 36.05 17.71 14.28
CA GLU A 503 34.66 17.94 13.82
C GLU A 503 33.77 16.69 13.91
N ASP A 504 34.31 15.51 13.75
CA ASP A 504 33.55 14.26 13.87
C ASP A 504 33.32 13.86 15.32
N LYS A 505 34.23 14.23 16.21
CA LYS A 505 34.02 14.09 17.67
C LYS A 505 32.90 15.02 18.15
N GLU A 506 32.88 16.27 17.69
CA GLU A 506 31.82 17.23 18.03
C GLU A 506 30.45 16.78 17.50
N PHE A 507 30.40 16.27 16.26
CA PHE A 507 29.20 15.70 15.67
C PHE A 507 28.67 14.51 16.49
N MET A 508 29.52 13.56 16.84
CA MET A 508 29.15 12.40 17.64
C MET A 508 28.70 12.77 19.04
N ASN A 509 29.36 13.72 19.68
CA ASN A 509 28.97 14.19 21.01
C ASN A 509 27.59 14.87 21.00
N LYS A 510 27.30 15.71 20.01
CA LYS A 510 25.98 16.33 19.82
C LYS A 510 24.90 15.30 19.53
N LEU A 511 25.19 14.31 18.68
CA LEU A 511 24.27 13.24 18.35
C LEU A 511 23.96 12.38 19.58
N LEU A 512 24.97 11.96 20.33
CA LEU A 512 24.80 11.15 21.53
C LEU A 512 23.99 11.90 22.59
N ALA A 513 24.30 13.18 22.84
CA ALA A 513 23.58 14.01 23.80
C ALA A 513 22.07 14.12 23.41
N TYR A 514 21.78 14.34 22.13
CA TYR A 514 20.40 14.39 21.65
C TYR A 514 19.68 13.04 21.79
N ILE A 515 20.36 11.93 21.45
CA ILE A 515 19.78 10.58 21.63
C ILE A 515 19.53 10.29 23.12
N GLU A 516 20.46 10.63 24.00
CA GLU A 516 20.29 10.40 25.45
C GLU A 516 19.11 11.17 26.03
N GLU A 517 18.94 12.45 25.63
CA GLU A 517 17.79 13.26 26.06
C GLU A 517 16.44 12.69 25.60
N HIS A 518 16.40 12.01 24.45
CA HIS A 518 15.16 11.50 23.83
C HIS A 518 15.09 9.96 23.79
N ILE A 519 15.96 9.26 24.51
CA ILE A 519 16.12 7.80 24.39
C ILE A 519 14.84 7.00 24.68
N GLY A 520 14.01 7.51 25.58
CA GLY A 520 12.71 6.93 25.95
C GLY A 520 11.57 7.24 24.96
N ASP A 521 11.77 8.14 24.01
CA ASP A 521 10.72 8.47 23.04
C ASP A 521 10.59 7.36 21.99
N VAL A 522 9.46 6.68 22.02
CA VAL A 522 9.12 5.61 21.08
C VAL A 522 9.04 6.11 19.64
N ASN A 523 8.68 7.38 19.44
CA ASN A 523 8.47 7.99 18.13
C ASN A 523 9.71 8.70 17.58
N LEU A 524 10.85 8.68 18.28
CA LEU A 524 12.08 9.28 17.82
C LEU A 524 12.52 8.72 16.45
N LYS A 525 12.51 9.57 15.44
CA LYS A 525 12.85 9.25 14.06
C LYS A 525 14.23 9.77 13.68
N VAL A 526 14.80 9.15 12.66
CA VAL A 526 16.08 9.60 12.07
C VAL A 526 16.02 11.05 11.58
N ASP A 527 14.86 11.48 11.11
CA ASP A 527 14.66 12.84 10.63
C ASP A 527 14.77 13.86 11.77
N ASP A 528 14.29 13.52 12.97
CA ASP A 528 14.37 14.37 14.16
C ASP A 528 15.83 14.57 14.57
N MET A 529 16.64 13.50 14.53
CA MET A 529 18.08 13.56 14.80
C MET A 529 18.84 14.43 13.77
N ALA A 530 18.49 14.31 12.50
CA ALA A 530 19.10 15.10 11.43
C ALA A 530 18.76 16.61 11.60
N VAL A 531 17.50 16.93 11.91
CA VAL A 531 17.02 18.29 12.17
C VAL A 531 17.71 18.87 13.41
N ALA A 532 17.81 18.11 14.49
CA ALA A 532 18.47 18.54 15.73
C ALA A 532 19.95 18.92 15.53
N LEU A 533 20.61 18.24 14.59
CA LEU A 533 21.99 18.58 14.22
C LEU A 533 22.07 19.60 13.07
N SER A 534 20.95 20.20 12.66
CA SER A 534 20.87 21.18 11.56
C SER A 534 21.42 20.63 10.23
N MET A 535 21.18 19.36 9.95
CA MET A 535 21.67 18.65 8.77
C MET A 535 20.54 18.10 7.90
N GLY A 536 20.76 18.07 6.59
CA GLY A 536 19.87 17.34 5.68
C GLY A 536 19.97 15.84 5.93
N ARG A 537 18.83 15.10 5.74
CA ARG A 537 18.73 13.66 5.99
C ARG A 537 19.83 12.83 5.28
N SER A 538 20.08 13.10 4.01
CA SER A 538 21.11 12.39 3.22
C SER A 538 22.51 12.62 3.76
N THR A 539 22.82 13.86 4.14
CA THR A 539 24.12 14.26 4.71
C THR A 539 24.33 13.60 6.07
N PHE A 540 23.30 13.61 6.92
CA PHE A 540 23.32 12.94 8.21
C PHE A 540 23.55 11.42 8.06
N TYR A 541 22.83 10.77 7.13
CA TYR A 541 22.99 9.35 6.84
C TYR A 541 24.40 8.99 6.39
N SER A 542 24.95 9.75 5.43
CA SER A 542 26.29 9.52 4.89
C SER A 542 27.36 9.72 5.96
N ARG A 543 27.26 10.81 6.74
CA ARG A 543 28.24 11.14 7.77
C ARG A 543 28.26 10.11 8.91
N LEU A 544 27.06 9.73 9.41
CA LEU A 544 26.99 8.74 10.48
C LEU A 544 27.47 7.36 10.01
N LYS A 545 27.13 6.96 8.79
CA LYS A 545 27.62 5.71 8.21
C LYS A 545 29.14 5.71 8.05
N GLN A 546 29.72 6.83 7.68
CA GLN A 546 31.19 6.97 7.56
C GLN A 546 31.89 6.86 8.92
N ILE A 547 31.33 7.44 9.98
CA ILE A 547 31.96 7.48 11.31
C ILE A 547 31.69 6.20 12.10
N ALA A 548 30.44 5.69 12.08
CA ALA A 548 30.01 4.58 12.92
C ALA A 548 29.87 3.25 12.16
N ASP A 549 30.00 3.25 10.83
CA ASP A 549 29.77 2.10 9.92
C ASP A 549 28.41 1.43 10.10
N MET A 550 27.43 2.19 10.57
CA MET A 550 26.07 1.72 10.85
C MET A 550 25.04 2.62 10.19
N SER A 551 23.84 2.06 9.90
CA SER A 551 22.71 2.90 9.54
C SER A 551 22.23 3.70 10.78
N PRO A 552 21.64 4.88 10.62
CA PRO A 552 21.13 5.66 11.75
C PRO A 552 20.11 4.93 12.62
N ASN A 553 19.29 4.07 12.03
CA ASN A 553 18.35 3.24 12.78
C ASN A 553 19.06 2.15 13.59
N ASP A 554 20.12 1.56 13.01
CA ASP A 554 20.89 0.54 13.72
C ASP A 554 21.76 1.19 14.81
N PHE A 555 22.26 2.40 14.57
CA PHE A 555 22.99 3.18 15.55
C PHE A 555 22.10 3.55 16.74
N LEU A 556 20.91 4.11 16.49
CA LEU A 556 19.95 4.41 17.55
C LEU A 556 19.57 3.14 18.35
N ARG A 557 19.34 2.03 17.63
CA ARG A 557 19.07 0.74 18.30
C ARG A 557 20.25 0.28 19.13
N HIS A 558 21.45 0.44 18.65
CA HIS A 558 22.67 0.07 19.38
C HIS A 558 22.80 0.88 20.68
N ILE A 559 22.61 2.20 20.64
CA ILE A 559 22.64 3.07 21.84
C ILE A 559 21.53 2.68 22.83
N ARG A 560 20.29 2.42 22.33
CA ARG A 560 19.19 1.95 23.17
C ARG A 560 19.51 0.61 23.84
N MET A 561 20.16 -0.30 23.14
CA MET A 561 20.57 -1.59 23.72
C MET A 561 21.67 -1.43 24.77
N LYS A 562 22.66 -0.56 24.51
CA LYS A 562 23.69 -0.23 25.51
C LYS A 562 23.07 0.33 26.78
N ARG A 563 22.17 1.30 26.65
CA ARG A 563 21.46 1.86 27.80
C ARG A 563 20.60 0.82 28.52
N ALA A 564 20.05 -0.12 27.77
CA ALA A 564 19.29 -1.22 28.36
C ALA A 564 20.19 -2.19 29.15
N GLU A 565 21.41 -2.45 28.69
CA GLU A 565 22.41 -3.23 29.47
C GLU A 565 22.66 -2.56 30.82
N ASP A 566 22.99 -1.25 30.83
CA ASP A 566 23.23 -0.48 32.05
C ASP A 566 22.00 -0.55 33.01
N LEU A 567 20.79 -0.39 32.48
CA LEU A 567 19.57 -0.48 33.29
C LEU A 567 19.24 -1.88 33.77
N VAL A 568 19.63 -2.94 33.06
CA VAL A 568 19.50 -4.33 33.53
C VAL A 568 20.48 -4.61 34.67
N GLU A 569 21.68 -4.04 34.62
CA GLU A 569 22.74 -4.16 35.59
C GLU A 569 22.47 -3.33 36.86
N GLU A 570 22.20 -2.01 36.68
CA GLU A 570 22.17 -1.04 37.79
C GLU A 570 20.81 -0.84 38.43
N SER A 571 19.70 -1.36 37.84
CA SER A 571 18.36 -1.04 38.31
C SER A 571 17.54 -2.26 38.73
N THR A 572 16.59 -2.05 39.64
CA THR A 572 15.57 -3.03 40.03
C THR A 572 14.33 -3.02 39.11
N MET A 573 14.37 -2.31 38.00
CA MET A 573 13.25 -2.18 37.07
C MET A 573 12.89 -3.53 36.45
N THR A 574 11.59 -3.71 36.16
CA THR A 574 11.12 -4.86 35.37
C THR A 574 11.57 -4.70 33.90
N PHE A 575 11.76 -5.81 33.20
CA PHE A 575 12.18 -5.79 31.81
C PHE A 575 11.22 -5.03 30.88
N SER A 576 9.93 -5.01 31.21
CA SER A 576 8.94 -4.19 30.51
C SER A 576 9.16 -2.70 30.77
N GLN A 577 9.48 -2.31 32.00
CA GLN A 577 9.81 -0.91 32.32
C GLN A 577 11.10 -0.45 31.64
N ILE A 578 12.12 -1.32 31.61
CA ILE A 578 13.37 -1.05 30.87
C ILE A 578 13.08 -0.87 29.37
N ALA A 579 12.27 -1.75 28.77
CA ALA A 579 11.88 -1.63 27.37
C ALA A 579 11.27 -0.25 27.05
N TYR A 580 10.35 0.21 27.87
CA TYR A 580 9.73 1.53 27.71
C TYR A 580 10.72 2.66 27.98
N ALA A 581 11.55 2.55 29.02
CA ALA A 581 12.56 3.55 29.37
C ALA A 581 13.59 3.78 28.24
N VAL A 582 13.87 2.76 27.44
CA VAL A 582 14.77 2.87 26.28
C VAL A 582 14.03 3.01 24.95
N GLY A 583 12.74 3.38 24.94
CA GLY A 583 11.98 3.77 23.78
C GLY A 583 11.48 2.62 22.88
N PHE A 584 11.21 1.44 23.45
CA PHE A 584 10.55 0.35 22.75
C PHE A 584 9.07 0.27 23.13
N ALA A 585 8.18 0.27 22.12
CA ALA A 585 6.74 0.16 22.31
C ALA A 585 6.29 -1.25 22.73
N ASP A 586 7.04 -2.28 22.30
CA ASP A 586 6.73 -3.69 22.58
C ASP A 586 7.87 -4.37 23.37
N PRO A 587 7.63 -4.76 24.63
CA PRO A 587 8.60 -5.49 25.42
C PRO A 587 9.03 -6.85 24.84
N LYS A 588 8.19 -7.52 24.05
CA LYS A 588 8.55 -8.77 23.38
C LYS A 588 9.56 -8.54 22.26
N TYR A 589 9.36 -7.47 21.49
CA TYR A 589 10.30 -7.08 20.46
C TYR A 589 11.63 -6.60 21.07
N PHE A 590 11.58 -5.82 22.14
CA PHE A 590 12.77 -5.45 22.93
C PHE A 590 13.57 -6.68 23.36
N GLY A 591 12.94 -7.70 23.94
CA GLY A 591 13.62 -8.92 24.36
C GLY A 591 14.36 -9.64 23.24
N LYS A 592 13.79 -9.65 22.01
CA LYS A 592 14.46 -10.20 20.81
C LYS A 592 15.68 -9.37 20.41
N CYS A 593 15.56 -8.03 20.43
CA CYS A 593 16.65 -7.12 20.10
C CYS A 593 17.78 -7.23 21.13
N PHE A 594 17.45 -7.31 22.40
CA PHE A 594 18.42 -7.46 23.49
C PHE A 594 19.18 -8.78 23.38
N LYS A 595 18.47 -9.89 23.15
CA LYS A 595 19.11 -11.20 22.94
C LYS A 595 20.01 -11.22 21.70
N LYS A 596 19.63 -10.51 20.63
CA LYS A 596 20.47 -10.38 19.44
C LYS A 596 21.73 -9.55 19.71
N HIS A 597 21.66 -8.58 20.61
CA HIS A 597 22.76 -7.68 20.96
C HIS A 597 23.75 -8.30 21.93
N THR A 598 23.25 -8.89 23.01
CA THR A 598 24.05 -9.44 24.13
C THR A 598 24.31 -10.95 24.02
N GLY A 599 23.59 -11.65 23.13
CA GLY A 599 23.60 -13.13 23.07
C GLY A 599 22.66 -13.82 24.04
N MET A 600 22.15 -13.11 25.05
CA MET A 600 21.31 -13.63 26.12
C MET A 600 19.99 -12.85 26.23
N SER A 601 18.94 -13.47 26.74
CA SER A 601 17.73 -12.73 27.10
C SER A 601 17.98 -11.79 28.28
N PRO A 602 17.20 -10.70 28.47
CA PRO A 602 17.39 -9.79 29.62
C PRO A 602 17.36 -10.48 30.95
N SER A 603 16.59 -11.57 31.09
CA SER A 603 16.52 -12.36 32.31
C SER A 603 17.74 -13.27 32.54
N GLU A 604 18.28 -13.85 31.46
CA GLU A 604 19.51 -14.62 31.51
C GLU A 604 20.71 -13.70 31.78
N TYR A 605 20.75 -12.51 31.17
CA TYR A 605 21.79 -11.53 31.38
C TYR A 605 21.84 -11.02 32.81
N ARG A 606 20.68 -10.65 33.43
CA ARG A 606 20.62 -10.24 34.85
C ARG A 606 21.04 -11.34 35.79
N LYS A 607 20.71 -12.61 35.48
CA LYS A 607 21.16 -13.76 36.29
C LYS A 607 22.66 -14.03 36.20
N SER A 608 23.28 -13.83 35.04
CA SER A 608 24.73 -13.99 34.87
C SER A 608 25.51 -12.99 35.73
N LEU A 609 25.06 -11.73 35.79
CA LEU A 609 25.66 -10.71 36.64
C LEU A 609 25.54 -11.03 38.14
N GLN A 610 24.39 -11.57 38.56
CA GLN A 610 24.19 -12.00 39.97
C GLN A 610 24.96 -13.27 40.36
N GLY A 611 25.36 -14.07 39.35
CA GLY A 611 26.17 -15.28 39.55
C GLY A 611 27.67 -14.97 39.72
N GLU A 612 28.18 -13.87 39.18
CA GLU A 612 29.57 -13.43 39.37
C GLU A 612 29.80 -12.79 40.75
N GLU A 613 28.83 -12.08 41.32
CA GLU A 613 28.93 -11.57 42.72
C GLU A 613 28.97 -12.69 43.79
N SER A 614 28.42 -13.88 43.51
CA SER A 614 28.48 -15.00 44.43
C SER A 614 29.80 -15.79 44.41
N HIS A 615 30.64 -15.59 43.37
CA HIS A 615 31.98 -16.23 43.30
C HIS A 615 33.10 -15.37 43.90
N GLU A 616 32.95 -14.06 44.01
CA GLU A 616 33.93 -13.17 44.66
C GLU A 616 33.81 -13.15 46.20
N VAL A 617 32.64 -13.56 46.76
CA VAL A 617 32.42 -13.56 48.22
C VAL A 617 32.87 -14.88 48.88
N ASP A 618 32.94 -15.98 48.12
CA ASP A 618 33.37 -17.30 48.64
C ASP A 618 34.89 -17.53 48.61
N GLU A 619 35.72 -16.64 48.00
CA GLU A 619 37.19 -16.73 48.05
C GLU A 619 37.85 -15.89 49.16
N VAL A 620 37.07 -15.11 49.96
CA VAL A 620 37.61 -14.28 51.04
C VAL A 620 37.42 -14.90 52.45
N GLU A 621 36.65 -16.00 52.56
CA GLU A 621 36.45 -16.69 53.86
C GLU A 621 37.18 -18.02 54.01
N SER A 622 38.16 -18.34 53.15
CA SER A 622 39.04 -19.52 53.33
C SER A 622 40.51 -19.19 53.16
N GLU A 623 41.06 -18.31 54.02
CA GLU A 623 42.45 -18.30 54.48
C GLU A 623 42.56 -17.84 55.95
#